data_8aaac70309881298399da57dd5c07dbc
#
_entry.id   8aaac70309881298399da57dd5c07dbc
#
_cell.length_a   1.000
_cell.length_b   1.000
_cell.length_c   1.000
_cell.angle_alpha   90.00
_cell.angle_beta   90.00
_cell.angle_gamma   90.00
#
_symmetry.space_group_name_H-M   'P 1'
#
loop_
_entity.id
_entity.type
_entity.pdbx_description
1 polymer ?
#
loop_
_entity_poly.entity_id
_entity_poly.type
_entity_poly.pdbx_seq_one_letter_code
_entity_poly.pdbx_strand_id
1 'polypeptide(L)'
;MKTLAFFNNKGGVGKTTLLYHLAWMFADMGKRILVADFDPQANLTSMFLTEPELETLWDPDNAEDQSVMAPLSPIIRGLGDIGPTPLQRIAPNIRLIPGDLNLSSFESNLSEAWAKCLDRQEPAFRTTSSLYRIIRSGAGQ
;
A
#
# COMPACT_ATOMS: atom_id res chain seq x y z
N MET A 1 -7.09 -13.04 9.87
CA MET A 1 -6.21 -11.84 9.80
C MET A 1 -6.78 -10.75 10.69
N LYS A 2 -5.93 -10.05 11.46
CA LYS A 2 -6.29 -8.81 12.16
C LYS A 2 -5.58 -7.67 11.46
N THR A 3 -6.29 -6.56 11.23
CA THR A 3 -5.75 -5.37 10.55
C THR A 3 -5.72 -4.21 11.52
N LEU A 4 -4.59 -3.49 11.58
CA LEU A 4 -4.43 -2.23 12.31
C LEU A 4 -4.14 -1.14 11.28
N ALA A 5 -4.89 -0.05 11.31
CA ALA A 5 -4.67 1.11 10.46
C ALA A 5 -4.24 2.30 11.30
N PHE A 6 -3.19 2.99 10.87
CA PHE A 6 -2.68 4.20 11.48
C PHE A 6 -2.97 5.37 10.56
N PHE A 7 -3.86 6.22 10.96
CA PHE A 7 -4.27 7.38 10.19
C PHE A 7 -4.21 8.66 11.02
N ASN A 8 -3.58 9.70 10.49
CA ASN A 8 -3.58 11.03 11.11
C ASN A 8 -3.21 12.09 10.06
N ASN A 9 -3.98 13.16 9.99
CA ASN A 9 -3.76 14.28 9.07
C ASN A 9 -2.61 15.19 9.52
N LYS A 10 -2.20 15.13 10.80
CA LYS A 10 -1.11 15.95 11.32
C LYS A 10 0.23 15.27 11.04
N GLY A 11 1.13 15.98 10.34
CA GLY A 11 2.51 15.53 10.13
C GLY A 11 3.33 15.53 11.42
N GLY A 12 4.39 14.72 11.47
CA GLY A 12 5.36 14.73 12.56
C GLY A 12 4.89 14.16 13.91
N VAL A 13 3.75 13.49 13.99
CA VAL A 13 3.20 12.92 15.24
C VAL A 13 3.73 11.50 15.55
N GLY A 14 4.67 10.99 14.78
CA GLY A 14 5.28 9.67 15.01
C GLY A 14 4.47 8.48 14.48
N LYS A 15 3.46 8.68 13.65
CA LYS A 15 2.62 7.63 13.03
C LYS A 15 3.48 6.53 12.38
N THR A 16 4.35 6.90 11.47
CA THR A 16 5.21 6.01 10.70
C THR A 16 6.21 5.28 11.59
N THR A 17 6.87 6.01 12.50
CA THR A 17 7.81 5.46 13.46
C THR A 17 7.15 4.43 14.37
N LEU A 18 5.96 4.73 14.89
CA LEU A 18 5.21 3.80 15.73
C LEU A 18 4.87 2.52 14.97
N LEU A 19 4.37 2.63 13.73
CA LEU A 19 4.01 1.47 12.91
C LEU A 19 5.24 0.60 12.61
N TYR A 20 6.37 1.22 12.25
CA TYR A 20 7.63 0.52 12.03
C TYR A 20 8.05 -0.33 13.24
N HIS A 21 8.09 0.27 14.43
CA HIS A 21 8.48 -0.44 15.65
C HIS A 21 7.48 -1.52 16.05
N LEU A 22 6.17 -1.30 15.87
CA LEU A 22 5.16 -2.31 16.12
C LEU A 22 5.29 -3.51 15.19
N ALA A 23 5.63 -3.28 13.91
CA ALA A 23 5.84 -4.37 12.96
C ALA A 23 6.99 -5.29 13.41
N TRP A 24 8.12 -4.72 13.82
CA TRP A 24 9.25 -5.48 14.35
C TRP A 24 8.92 -6.18 15.67
N MET A 25 8.28 -5.47 16.61
CA MET A 25 7.89 -6.04 17.90
C MET A 25 6.97 -7.27 17.73
N PHE A 26 5.96 -7.17 16.88
CA PHE A 26 5.07 -8.32 16.63
C PHE A 26 5.77 -9.45 15.89
N ALA A 27 6.71 -9.14 14.99
CA ALA A 27 7.52 -10.16 14.31
C ALA A 27 8.41 -10.92 15.30
N ASP A 28 9.03 -10.23 16.26
CA ASP A 28 9.82 -10.82 17.35
C ASP A 28 8.96 -11.70 18.27
N MET A 29 7.67 -11.37 18.42
CA MET A 29 6.68 -12.22 19.10
C MET A 29 6.21 -13.42 18.24
N GLY A 30 6.87 -13.71 17.13
CA GLY A 30 6.57 -14.83 16.23
C GLY A 30 5.31 -14.64 15.36
N LYS A 31 4.80 -13.41 15.21
CA LYS A 31 3.66 -13.14 14.32
C LYS A 31 4.13 -12.90 12.90
N ARG A 32 3.36 -13.38 11.93
CA ARG A 32 3.56 -13.02 10.52
C ARG A 32 2.91 -11.65 10.28
N ILE A 33 3.69 -10.72 9.78
CA ILE A 33 3.31 -9.31 9.60
C ILE A 33 3.32 -8.98 8.11
N LEU A 34 2.23 -8.40 7.66
CA LEU A 34 2.14 -7.69 6.40
C LEU A 34 2.03 -6.21 6.71
N VAL A 35 3.01 -5.45 6.28
CA VAL A 35 3.02 -3.98 6.32
C VAL A 35 2.56 -3.48 4.97
N ALA A 36 1.73 -2.44 4.94
CA ALA A 36 1.30 -1.78 3.71
C ALA A 36 1.44 -0.27 3.87
N ASP A 37 2.13 0.36 2.95
CA ASP A 37 2.32 1.80 2.93
C ASP A 37 1.39 2.43 1.89
N PHE A 38 0.38 3.14 2.38
CA PHE A 38 -0.60 3.87 1.57
C PHE A 38 -0.48 5.39 1.74
N ASP A 39 0.64 5.85 2.32
CA ASP A 39 0.95 7.28 2.39
C ASP A 39 1.68 7.69 1.09
N PRO A 40 1.19 8.71 0.36
CA PRO A 40 1.88 9.21 -0.84
C PRO A 40 3.30 9.71 -0.58
N GLN A 41 3.67 9.96 0.69
CA GLN A 41 5.05 10.31 1.05
C GLN A 41 5.98 9.09 1.12
N ALA A 42 5.44 7.87 1.12
CA ALA A 42 6.17 6.59 1.19
C ALA A 42 7.25 6.52 2.29
N ASN A 43 7.03 7.26 3.38
CA ASN A 43 8.00 7.33 4.49
C ASN A 43 8.19 5.99 5.20
N LEU A 44 7.15 5.17 5.28
CA LEU A 44 7.24 3.85 5.90
C LEU A 44 8.08 2.90 5.04
N THR A 45 7.90 2.96 3.73
CA THR A 45 8.68 2.21 2.74
C THR A 45 10.17 2.55 2.87
N SER A 46 10.49 3.84 2.96
CA SER A 46 11.87 4.32 3.15
C SER A 46 12.50 3.90 4.50
N MET A 47 11.71 3.56 5.50
CA MET A 47 12.23 3.00 6.75
C MET A 47 12.56 1.51 6.67
N PHE A 48 11.96 0.78 5.75
CA PHE A 48 12.16 -0.66 5.59
C PHE A 48 13.19 -1.03 4.52
N LEU A 49 13.35 -0.19 3.50
CA LEU A 49 14.21 -0.46 2.35
C LEU A 49 15.48 0.39 2.39
N THR A 50 16.57 -0.17 1.86
CA THR A 50 17.83 0.54 1.66
C THR A 50 17.76 1.47 0.47
N GLU A 51 18.67 2.45 0.38
CA GLU A 51 18.72 3.40 -0.71
C GLU A 51 18.79 2.74 -2.11
N PRO A 52 19.64 1.71 -2.37
CA PRO A 52 19.62 1.00 -3.66
C PRO A 52 18.31 0.28 -3.97
N GLU A 53 17.62 -0.24 -2.94
CA GLU A 53 16.31 -0.88 -3.11
C GLU A 53 15.24 0.15 -3.48
N LEU A 54 15.29 1.35 -2.88
CA LEU A 54 14.39 2.46 -3.20
C LEU A 54 14.63 2.98 -4.61
N GLU A 55 15.89 3.14 -5.02
CA GLU A 55 16.26 3.53 -6.39
C GLU A 55 15.67 2.53 -7.41
N THR A 56 15.81 1.24 -7.15
CA THR A 56 15.25 0.19 -8.01
C THR A 56 13.72 0.19 -8.01
N LEU A 57 13.11 0.38 -6.84
CA LEU A 57 11.64 0.38 -6.66
C LEU A 57 10.97 1.51 -7.44
N TRP A 58 11.57 2.70 -7.41
CA TRP A 58 11.01 3.91 -8.02
C TRP A 58 11.69 4.32 -9.34
N ASP A 59 12.46 3.41 -9.93
CA ASP A 59 13.06 3.63 -11.24
C ASP A 59 11.94 3.69 -12.31
N PRO A 60 11.76 4.82 -13.00
CA PRO A 60 10.73 4.97 -14.04
C PRO A 60 10.95 4.05 -15.25
N ASP A 61 12.18 3.57 -15.46
CA ASP A 61 12.54 2.66 -16.53
C ASP A 61 12.37 1.19 -16.13
N ASN A 62 12.00 0.92 -14.88
CA ASN A 62 11.73 -0.44 -14.41
C ASN A 62 10.44 -0.97 -15.04
N ALA A 63 10.58 -2.04 -15.83
CA ALA A 63 9.46 -2.66 -16.54
C ALA A 63 8.40 -3.30 -15.59
N GLU A 64 8.78 -3.59 -14.34
CA GLU A 64 7.92 -4.21 -13.34
C GLU A 64 7.72 -3.25 -12.16
N ASP A 65 6.55 -2.62 -12.10
CA ASP A 65 6.15 -1.85 -10.93
C ASP A 65 5.99 -2.79 -9.72
N GLN A 66 6.85 -2.60 -8.73
CA GLN A 66 6.89 -3.39 -7.48
C GLN A 66 6.23 -2.64 -6.31
N SER A 67 5.55 -1.54 -6.59
CA SER A 67 4.86 -0.70 -5.60
C SER A 67 3.36 -1.02 -5.51
N VAL A 68 2.69 -0.34 -4.60
CA VAL A 68 1.23 -0.35 -4.46
C VAL A 68 0.49 0.13 -5.72
N MET A 69 1.17 0.84 -6.63
CA MET A 69 0.58 1.29 -7.89
C MET A 69 0.36 0.15 -8.88
N ALA A 70 1.18 -0.92 -8.84
CA ALA A 70 1.00 -2.09 -9.69
C ALA A 70 -0.43 -2.68 -9.62
N PRO A 71 -0.95 -3.06 -8.45
CA PRO A 71 -2.32 -3.55 -8.33
C PRO A 71 -3.39 -2.49 -8.58
N LEU A 72 -3.10 -1.20 -8.43
CA LEU A 72 -4.05 -0.10 -8.66
C LEU A 72 -4.17 0.29 -10.14
N SER A 73 -3.13 0.06 -10.94
CA SER A 73 -3.06 0.45 -12.34
C SER A 73 -4.25 0.00 -13.19
N PRO A 74 -4.74 -1.25 -13.11
CA PRO A 74 -5.91 -1.66 -13.89
C PRO A 74 -7.18 -0.89 -13.52
N ILE A 75 -7.37 -0.55 -12.24
CA ILE A 75 -8.52 0.24 -11.77
C ILE A 75 -8.42 1.68 -12.28
N ILE A 76 -7.24 2.30 -12.15
CA ILE A 76 -6.99 3.68 -12.62
C ILE A 76 -7.25 3.80 -14.13
N ARG A 77 -6.85 2.78 -14.89
CA ARG A 77 -7.07 2.73 -16.34
C ARG A 77 -8.49 2.30 -16.76
N GLY A 78 -9.35 1.94 -15.81
CA GLY A 78 -10.69 1.43 -16.14
C GLY A 78 -10.69 0.05 -16.81
N LEU A 79 -9.61 -0.71 -16.70
CA LEU A 79 -9.42 -1.99 -17.38
C LEU A 79 -9.92 -3.20 -16.57
N GLY A 80 -10.39 -2.99 -15.35
CA GLY A 80 -10.93 -4.10 -14.56
C GLY A 80 -10.71 -3.97 -13.06
N ASP A 81 -10.22 -5.03 -12.44
CA ASP A 81 -10.03 -5.16 -11.02
C ASP A 81 -8.57 -4.96 -10.60
N ILE A 82 -8.26 -5.12 -9.29
CA ILE A 82 -6.88 -5.04 -8.81
C ILE A 82 -5.98 -6.05 -9.52
N GLY A 83 -4.77 -5.62 -9.85
CA GLY A 83 -3.71 -6.50 -10.35
C GLY A 83 -3.04 -7.32 -9.23
N PRO A 84 -1.99 -8.09 -9.58
CA PRO A 84 -1.16 -8.79 -8.62
C PRO A 84 -0.56 -7.82 -7.60
N THR A 85 -0.57 -8.23 -6.31
CA THR A 85 0.00 -7.42 -5.24
C THR A 85 1.47 -7.78 -5.06
N PRO A 86 2.41 -6.87 -5.27
CA PRO A 86 3.82 -7.11 -5.02
C PRO A 86 4.09 -7.19 -3.52
N LEU A 87 5.01 -8.07 -3.13
CA LEU A 87 5.43 -8.26 -1.75
C LEU A 87 6.95 -8.27 -1.65
N GLN A 88 7.49 -7.28 -0.97
CA GLN A 88 8.89 -7.23 -0.60
C GLN A 88 9.10 -8.02 0.70
N ARG A 89 10.09 -8.93 0.71
CA ARG A 89 10.46 -9.66 1.93
C ARG A 89 11.49 -8.86 2.73
N ILE A 90 11.07 -8.33 3.86
CA ILE A 90 11.94 -7.57 4.77
C ILE A 90 12.67 -8.49 5.75
N ALA A 91 11.94 -9.43 6.33
CA ALA A 91 12.44 -10.40 7.30
C ALA A 91 11.66 -11.71 7.19
N PRO A 92 12.07 -12.78 7.89
CA PRO A 92 11.34 -14.06 7.84
C PRO A 92 9.83 -13.92 8.13
N ASN A 93 9.48 -13.02 9.03
CA ASN A 93 8.09 -12.79 9.47
C ASN A 93 7.52 -11.44 9.02
N ILE A 94 8.23 -10.65 8.22
CA ILE A 94 7.78 -9.33 7.76
C ILE A 94 7.79 -9.29 6.23
N ARG A 95 6.65 -8.93 5.65
CA ARG A 95 6.51 -8.57 4.24
C ARG A 95 5.96 -7.16 4.13
N LEU A 96 6.37 -6.45 3.10
CA LEU A 96 5.98 -5.09 2.81
C LEU A 96 5.26 -5.02 1.46
N ILE A 97 4.14 -4.31 1.40
CA ILE A 97 3.59 -3.73 0.18
C ILE A 97 4.17 -2.32 0.11
N PRO A 98 5.12 -2.07 -0.79
CA PRO A 98 5.79 -0.77 -0.83
C PRO A 98 4.86 0.34 -1.30
N GLY A 99 5.01 1.53 -0.72
CA GLY A 99 4.34 2.74 -1.14
C GLY A 99 4.92 3.32 -2.43
N ASP A 100 4.22 4.30 -2.98
CA ASP A 100 4.61 5.01 -4.19
C ASP A 100 4.24 6.50 -4.11
N LEU A 101 5.11 7.36 -4.61
CA LEU A 101 4.89 8.80 -4.65
C LEU A 101 3.72 9.19 -5.57
N ASN A 102 3.45 8.37 -6.58
CA ASN A 102 2.32 8.56 -7.49
C ASN A 102 0.96 8.22 -6.87
N LEU A 103 0.93 7.68 -5.64
CA LEU A 103 -0.32 7.36 -4.94
C LEU A 103 -1.19 8.61 -4.71
N SER A 104 -0.58 9.80 -4.70
CA SER A 104 -1.30 11.09 -4.65
C SER A 104 -2.30 11.25 -5.81
N SER A 105 -1.98 10.71 -6.99
CA SER A 105 -2.90 10.73 -8.14
C SER A 105 -4.14 9.85 -7.92
N PHE A 106 -3.99 8.77 -7.17
CA PHE A 106 -5.09 7.87 -6.82
C PHE A 106 -6.05 8.48 -5.79
N GLU A 107 -5.58 9.40 -4.93
CA GLU A 107 -6.45 10.09 -3.96
C GLU A 107 -7.60 10.85 -4.67
N SER A 108 -7.31 11.47 -5.82
CA SER A 108 -8.34 12.15 -6.62
C SER A 108 -9.37 11.15 -7.15
N ASN A 109 -8.91 10.01 -7.69
CA ASN A 109 -9.78 8.95 -8.18
C ASN A 109 -10.65 8.38 -7.05
N LEU A 110 -10.08 8.22 -5.85
CA LEU A 110 -10.78 7.72 -4.68
C LEU A 110 -11.87 8.70 -4.22
N SER A 111 -11.57 10.01 -4.22
CA SER A 111 -12.53 11.06 -3.85
C SER A 111 -13.72 11.11 -4.81
N GLU A 112 -13.47 11.02 -6.11
CA GLU A 112 -14.54 10.96 -7.13
C GLU A 112 -15.36 9.69 -7.01
N ALA A 113 -14.71 8.54 -6.82
CA ALA A 113 -15.36 7.26 -6.67
C ALA A 113 -16.25 7.22 -5.44
N TRP A 114 -15.82 7.84 -4.33
CA TRP A 114 -16.60 7.89 -3.10
C TRP A 114 -17.98 8.53 -3.33
N ALA A 115 -18.04 9.66 -4.03
CA ALA A 115 -19.31 10.31 -4.37
C ALA A 115 -20.18 9.41 -5.26
N LYS A 116 -19.59 8.73 -6.25
CA LYS A 116 -20.30 7.82 -7.19
C LYS A 116 -20.78 6.51 -6.53
N CYS A 117 -20.24 6.13 -5.37
CA CYS A 117 -20.75 4.98 -4.60
C CYS A 117 -22.21 5.18 -4.16
N LEU A 118 -22.62 6.42 -3.89
CA LEU A 118 -24.01 6.75 -3.53
C LEU A 118 -24.98 6.41 -4.68
N ASP A 119 -24.50 6.53 -5.93
CA ASP A 119 -25.25 6.19 -7.14
C ASP A 119 -25.18 4.69 -7.51
N ARG A 120 -24.61 3.85 -6.63
CA ARG A 120 -24.44 2.40 -6.81
C ARG A 120 -23.66 2.01 -8.06
N GLN A 121 -22.72 2.83 -8.50
CA GLN A 121 -21.88 2.53 -9.65
C GLN A 121 -20.83 1.48 -9.30
N GLU A 122 -20.82 0.33 -9.99
CA GLU A 122 -19.90 -0.78 -9.73
C GLU A 122 -18.42 -0.38 -9.79
N PRO A 123 -17.94 0.42 -10.77
CA PRO A 123 -16.55 0.87 -10.80
C PRO A 123 -16.14 1.66 -9.56
N ALA A 124 -17.08 2.45 -8.99
CA ALA A 124 -16.82 3.22 -7.77
C ALA A 124 -16.56 2.31 -6.56
N PHE A 125 -17.31 1.22 -6.42
CA PHE A 125 -17.07 0.23 -5.35
C PHE A 125 -15.72 -0.49 -5.51
N ARG A 126 -15.31 -0.78 -6.75
CA ARG A 126 -13.98 -1.37 -7.02
C ARG A 126 -12.87 -0.44 -6.57
N THR A 127 -12.98 0.85 -6.90
CA THR A 127 -12.00 1.87 -6.52
C THR A 127 -11.94 2.05 -5.00
N THR A 128 -13.09 2.24 -4.33
CA THR A 128 -13.13 2.50 -2.88
C THR A 128 -12.72 1.29 -2.04
N SER A 129 -12.91 0.07 -2.53
CA SER A 129 -12.52 -1.16 -1.84
C SER A 129 -11.11 -1.66 -2.19
N SER A 130 -10.43 -1.03 -3.15
CA SER A 130 -9.17 -1.51 -3.72
C SER A 130 -8.08 -1.73 -2.69
N LEU A 131 -7.82 -0.74 -1.81
CA LEU A 131 -6.77 -0.82 -0.79
C LEU A 131 -7.00 -2.00 0.17
N TYR A 132 -8.24 -2.20 0.63
CA TYR A 132 -8.58 -3.35 1.46
C TYR A 132 -8.35 -4.68 0.74
N ARG A 133 -8.68 -4.75 -0.54
CA ARG A 133 -8.53 -5.96 -1.36
C ARG A 133 -7.06 -6.26 -1.65
N ILE A 134 -6.23 -5.23 -1.85
CA ILE A 134 -4.77 -5.35 -1.96
C ILE A 134 -4.19 -5.96 -0.68
N ILE A 135 -4.57 -5.45 0.50
CA ILE A 135 -4.15 -6.03 1.79
C ILE A 135 -4.56 -7.49 1.89
N ARG A 136 -5.79 -7.84 1.52
CA ARG A 136 -6.26 -9.23 1.56
C ARG A 136 -5.52 -10.14 0.60
N SER A 137 -5.24 -9.67 -0.60
CA SER A 137 -4.45 -10.39 -1.61
C SER A 137 -3.04 -10.67 -1.10
N GLY A 138 -2.35 -9.64 -0.59
CA GLY A 138 -1.01 -9.79 -0.03
C GLY A 138 -0.94 -10.70 1.21
N ALA A 139 -1.97 -10.69 2.05
CA ALA A 139 -2.03 -11.54 3.24
C ALA A 139 -2.32 -13.02 2.93
N GLY A 140 -2.82 -13.33 1.74
CA GLY A 140 -3.07 -14.69 1.27
C GLY A 140 -1.85 -15.39 0.65
N GLN A 141 -0.79 -14.64 0.38
CA GLN A 141 0.48 -15.13 -0.17
C GLN A 141 1.45 -15.49 0.98
#